data_b5b2cd75e38534af5b2296adae46ceb1
#
_entry.id   b5b2cd75e38534af5b2296adae46ceb1
#
_cell.length_a   1.000
_cell.length_b   1.000
_cell.length_c   1.000
_cell.angle_alpha   90.00
_cell.angle_beta   90.00
_cell.angle_gamma   90.00
#
_symmetry.space_group_name_H-M   'P 1'
#
loop_
_entity.id
_entity.type
_entity.pdbx_description
1 polymer ?
#
loop_
_entity_poly.entity_id
_entity_poly.type
_entity_poly.pdbx_seq_one_letter_code
_entity_poly.pdbx_strand_id
1 'polypeptide(L)'
;MPYWFKNKKTIIKFGGSSSGKSVDTAMELVAGVLAGRNVLVVRKVAKALKGSAWNEIKKAMTNMGVANLFDISKTEMLITAKNNGCQFLFSGLDDTEKVKSITPQTGALTDIWIEEATEIEYEDYKQLEKRLRGLTKHPKRIIMTFNPIYKTHWIYTTFFNQWTDEMTRFENDDLLIIKTTHKDNEFLTAEDHERLENEKDEYYYNVYTLGNWGVVGDVIFKNWKLADLSEPVEIQGQQIPLWKTFDNIRNGLDFGFSADPFAFVRLHIDKMRKKIYIFDERYERGYTNSMIADEIKPIIKSEQIICDSAEPKSIQELNNYGIRAIGAMKGADSVVYGIQWLQGYEIIVDIRCQNMKNELELYQWKKDKDGNSMKQPVDKNNHLIDALRYALSLDMEDIKPAMARFSSIRL
;
A
#
# COMPACT_ATOMS: atom_id res chain seq x y z
N MET A 1 2.05 -18.02 -25.49
CA MET A 1 1.33 -16.84 -26.01
C MET A 1 -0.12 -17.13 -26.47
N PRO A 2 -0.80 -18.17 -26.02
CA PRO A 2 -2.14 -18.54 -26.50
C PRO A 2 -3.24 -17.59 -26.01
N TYR A 3 -2.92 -16.61 -25.18
CA TYR A 3 -3.85 -15.66 -24.54
C TYR A 3 -3.70 -14.21 -25.05
N TRP A 4 -2.71 -13.92 -25.90
CA TRP A 4 -2.56 -12.58 -26.48
C TRP A 4 -3.78 -12.23 -27.36
N PHE A 5 -4.19 -10.98 -27.28
CA PHE A 5 -5.33 -10.41 -28.06
C PHE A 5 -6.69 -11.08 -27.80
N LYS A 6 -6.86 -11.75 -26.67
CA LYS A 6 -8.17 -12.23 -26.25
C LYS A 6 -9.16 -11.07 -26.18
N ASN A 7 -10.38 -11.33 -26.69
CA ASN A 7 -11.47 -10.37 -26.65
C ASN A 7 -12.14 -10.38 -25.27
N LYS A 8 -11.47 -9.81 -24.29
CA LYS A 8 -11.95 -9.68 -22.91
C LYS A 8 -11.89 -8.23 -22.49
N LYS A 9 -12.88 -7.76 -21.71
CA LYS A 9 -12.89 -6.41 -21.18
C LYS A 9 -11.77 -6.20 -20.15
N THR A 10 -11.52 -7.21 -19.34
CA THR A 10 -10.48 -7.18 -18.29
C THR A 10 -9.59 -8.40 -18.40
N ILE A 11 -8.29 -8.17 -18.39
CA ILE A 11 -7.26 -9.21 -18.36
C ILE A 11 -6.38 -8.96 -17.14
N ILE A 12 -6.27 -9.94 -16.27
CA ILE A 12 -5.45 -9.89 -15.05
C ILE A 12 -4.30 -10.88 -15.21
N LYS A 13 -3.07 -10.39 -15.17
CA LYS A 13 -1.85 -11.19 -15.12
C LYS A 13 -1.20 -10.92 -13.77
N PHE A 14 -1.37 -11.83 -12.84
CA PHE A 14 -0.87 -11.68 -11.48
C PHE A 14 0.03 -12.84 -11.07
N GLY A 15 0.76 -12.70 -9.98
CA GLY A 15 1.59 -13.80 -9.47
C GLY A 15 2.87 -13.34 -8.80
N GLY A 16 3.80 -14.27 -8.66
CA GLY A 16 5.05 -14.05 -7.95
C GLY A 16 6.01 -13.07 -8.64
N SER A 17 7.04 -12.67 -7.92
CA SER A 17 8.15 -11.89 -8.45
C SER A 17 8.87 -12.67 -9.55
N SER A 18 9.48 -11.97 -10.48
CA SER A 18 10.26 -12.53 -11.59
C SER A 18 9.48 -13.51 -12.49
N SER A 19 8.14 -13.52 -12.45
CA SER A 19 7.28 -14.41 -13.24
C SER A 19 7.12 -14.02 -14.71
N GLY A 20 7.72 -12.92 -15.17
CA GLY A 20 7.66 -12.46 -16.55
C GLY A 20 6.38 -11.71 -16.95
N LYS A 21 5.42 -11.50 -16.05
CA LYS A 21 4.10 -10.88 -16.36
C LYS A 21 4.18 -9.51 -17.04
N SER A 22 5.10 -8.63 -16.58
CA SER A 22 5.26 -7.29 -17.19
C SER A 22 5.96 -7.35 -18.55
N VAL A 23 6.95 -8.24 -18.71
CA VAL A 23 7.65 -8.47 -19.98
C VAL A 23 6.69 -9.00 -21.03
N ASP A 24 5.92 -10.04 -20.70
CA ASP A 24 4.91 -10.63 -21.59
C ASP A 24 3.84 -9.61 -21.98
N THR A 25 3.37 -8.81 -21.02
CA THR A 25 2.39 -7.74 -21.30
C THR A 25 2.97 -6.67 -22.23
N ALA A 26 4.22 -6.23 -21.99
CA ALA A 26 4.88 -5.27 -22.84
C ALA A 26 5.03 -5.79 -24.28
N MET A 27 5.41 -7.05 -24.47
CA MET A 27 5.52 -7.68 -25.80
C MET A 27 4.17 -7.79 -26.50
N GLU A 28 3.09 -8.20 -25.79
CA GLU A 28 1.74 -8.21 -26.31
C GLU A 28 1.30 -6.82 -26.80
N LEU A 29 1.56 -5.79 -25.99
CA LEU A 29 1.17 -4.42 -26.30
C LEU A 29 1.99 -3.82 -27.44
N VAL A 30 3.30 -4.14 -27.55
CA VAL A 30 4.14 -3.74 -28.69
C VAL A 30 3.58 -4.29 -29.99
N ALA A 31 3.24 -5.58 -30.04
CA ALA A 31 2.59 -6.20 -31.18
C ALA A 31 1.21 -5.57 -31.45
N GLY A 32 0.46 -5.24 -30.40
CA GLY A 32 -0.84 -4.58 -30.48
C GLY A 32 -0.76 -3.19 -31.12
N VAL A 33 0.21 -2.36 -30.74
CA VAL A 33 0.37 -1.02 -31.31
C VAL A 33 0.76 -1.09 -32.78
N LEU A 34 1.63 -2.00 -33.18
CA LEU A 34 1.94 -2.25 -34.59
C LEU A 34 0.71 -2.74 -35.39
N ALA A 35 -0.25 -3.42 -34.73
CA ALA A 35 -1.50 -3.88 -35.31
C ALA A 35 -2.63 -2.83 -35.29
N GLY A 36 -2.39 -1.61 -34.81
CA GLY A 36 -3.38 -0.52 -34.84
C GLY A 36 -4.10 -0.22 -33.52
N ARG A 37 -3.52 -0.61 -32.39
CA ARG A 37 -4.03 -0.33 -31.04
C ARG A 37 -3.35 0.92 -30.43
N ASN A 38 -4.11 1.75 -29.73
CA ASN A 38 -3.59 2.82 -28.89
C ASN A 38 -3.63 2.39 -27.41
N VAL A 39 -2.53 2.55 -26.72
CA VAL A 39 -2.33 2.04 -25.36
C VAL A 39 -2.07 3.20 -24.41
N LEU A 40 -2.83 3.27 -23.32
CA LEU A 40 -2.52 4.10 -22.15
C LEU A 40 -1.88 3.20 -21.06
N VAL A 41 -0.67 3.52 -20.66
CA VAL A 41 0.06 2.84 -19.59
C VAL A 41 -0.01 3.70 -18.34
N VAL A 42 -0.49 3.13 -17.24
CA VAL A 42 -0.67 3.87 -15.98
C VAL A 42 -0.05 3.15 -14.80
N ARG A 43 0.39 3.93 -13.84
CA ARG A 43 0.78 3.52 -12.49
C ARG A 43 0.31 4.56 -11.48
N LYS A 44 0.25 4.22 -10.19
CA LYS A 44 -0.18 5.19 -9.15
C LYS A 44 0.67 6.45 -9.19
N VAL A 45 1.99 6.34 -9.28
CA VAL A 45 2.94 7.46 -9.29
C VAL A 45 3.63 7.60 -10.64
N ALA A 46 3.50 8.77 -11.30
CA ALA A 46 4.08 9.04 -12.61
C ALA A 46 5.59 8.81 -12.68
N LYS A 47 6.33 9.20 -11.64
CA LYS A 47 7.80 9.06 -11.57
C LYS A 47 8.25 7.60 -11.68
N ALA A 48 7.46 6.66 -11.17
CA ALA A 48 7.77 5.23 -11.18
C ALA A 48 7.70 4.61 -12.59
N LEU A 49 6.85 5.14 -13.49
CA LEU A 49 6.67 4.65 -14.87
C LEU A 49 7.98 4.62 -15.67
N LYS A 50 8.86 5.60 -15.47
CA LYS A 50 10.14 5.70 -16.21
C LYS A 50 11.09 4.54 -15.90
N GLY A 51 11.11 4.09 -14.66
CA GLY A 51 11.92 2.98 -14.18
C GLY A 51 11.33 1.60 -14.48
N SER A 52 10.04 1.51 -14.72
CA SER A 52 9.29 0.26 -14.87
C SER A 52 8.72 0.09 -16.29
N ALA A 53 7.42 0.24 -16.49
CA ALA A 53 6.72 -0.05 -17.76
C ALA A 53 7.34 0.57 -19.01
N TRP A 54 7.85 1.81 -18.92
CA TRP A 54 8.55 2.47 -20.03
C TRP A 54 9.78 1.68 -20.48
N ASN A 55 10.59 1.24 -19.52
CA ASN A 55 11.78 0.46 -19.84
C ASN A 55 11.42 -0.94 -20.34
N GLU A 56 10.38 -1.57 -19.76
CA GLU A 56 9.94 -2.89 -20.21
C GLU A 56 9.41 -2.85 -21.65
N ILE A 57 8.64 -1.83 -22.05
CA ILE A 57 8.19 -1.66 -23.43
C ILE A 57 9.39 -1.48 -24.37
N LYS A 58 10.38 -0.69 -23.98
CA LYS A 58 11.61 -0.52 -24.82
C LYS A 58 12.41 -1.80 -24.96
N LYS A 59 12.57 -2.56 -23.87
CA LYS A 59 13.21 -3.88 -23.92
C LYS A 59 12.41 -4.83 -24.83
N ALA A 60 11.07 -4.84 -24.69
CA ALA A 60 10.21 -5.65 -25.54
C ALA A 60 10.41 -5.32 -27.04
N MET A 61 10.44 -4.04 -27.42
CA MET A 61 10.73 -3.60 -28.79
C MET A 61 12.09 -4.10 -29.30
N THR A 62 13.11 -4.06 -28.45
CA THR A 62 14.46 -4.51 -28.79
C THR A 62 14.49 -6.05 -28.95
N ASN A 63 13.92 -6.76 -27.99
CA ASN A 63 13.88 -8.25 -28.01
C ASN A 63 13.07 -8.80 -29.18
N MET A 64 12.03 -8.08 -29.61
CA MET A 64 11.23 -8.41 -30.79
C MET A 64 11.86 -7.98 -32.11
N GLY A 65 12.98 -7.23 -32.09
CA GLY A 65 13.66 -6.72 -33.29
C GLY A 65 12.88 -5.63 -34.02
N VAL A 66 11.93 -4.94 -33.35
CA VAL A 66 11.03 -3.96 -33.97
C VAL A 66 11.26 -2.51 -33.50
N ALA A 67 12.32 -2.24 -32.76
CA ALA A 67 12.58 -0.91 -32.20
C ALA A 67 12.67 0.20 -33.27
N ASN A 68 13.15 -0.12 -34.47
CA ASN A 68 13.26 0.80 -35.60
C ASN A 68 11.88 1.21 -36.19
N LEU A 69 10.82 0.51 -35.85
CA LEU A 69 9.43 0.80 -36.28
C LEU A 69 8.75 1.85 -35.40
N PHE A 70 9.43 2.38 -34.40
CA PHE A 70 8.87 3.34 -33.45
C PHE A 70 9.69 4.63 -33.38
N ASP A 71 9.01 5.74 -33.16
CA ASP A 71 9.56 7.01 -32.73
C ASP A 71 9.35 7.16 -31.22
N ILE A 72 10.41 7.55 -30.50
CA ILE A 72 10.41 7.60 -29.02
C ILE A 72 10.73 9.02 -28.56
N SER A 73 9.76 9.69 -27.94
CA SER A 73 9.92 10.98 -27.26
C SER A 73 10.03 10.77 -25.75
N LYS A 74 11.25 10.92 -25.22
CA LYS A 74 11.50 10.79 -23.76
C LYS A 74 10.94 11.97 -22.96
N THR A 75 10.87 13.14 -23.59
CA THR A 75 10.39 14.37 -22.95
C THR A 75 8.89 14.32 -22.76
N GLU A 76 8.17 13.87 -23.77
CA GLU A 76 6.71 13.77 -23.77
C GLU A 76 6.19 12.46 -23.16
N MET A 77 7.09 11.51 -22.86
CA MET A 77 6.73 10.16 -22.46
C MET A 77 5.74 9.55 -23.47
N LEU A 78 6.17 9.49 -24.74
CA LEU A 78 5.35 9.07 -25.87
C LEU A 78 6.15 8.14 -26.78
N ILE A 79 5.54 7.06 -27.25
CA ILE A 79 6.11 6.15 -28.23
C ILE A 79 5.07 5.98 -29.35
N THR A 80 5.48 6.27 -30.59
CA THR A 80 4.57 6.26 -31.77
C THR A 80 5.05 5.23 -32.79
N ALA A 81 4.17 4.36 -33.25
CA ALA A 81 4.44 3.42 -34.32
C ALA A 81 4.42 4.14 -35.68
N LYS A 82 5.49 4.00 -36.48
CA LYS A 82 5.67 4.70 -37.77
C LYS A 82 4.71 4.22 -38.84
N ASN A 83 4.29 2.96 -38.79
CA ASN A 83 3.45 2.35 -39.82
C ASN A 83 1.97 2.78 -39.79
N ASN A 84 1.46 3.19 -38.62
CA ASN A 84 0.02 3.45 -38.44
C ASN A 84 -0.28 4.66 -37.52
N GLY A 85 0.73 5.29 -36.91
CA GLY A 85 0.59 6.43 -36.00
C GLY A 85 -0.01 6.09 -34.62
N CYS A 86 -0.23 4.80 -34.31
CA CYS A 86 -0.73 4.39 -33.01
C CYS A 86 0.34 4.57 -31.91
N GLN A 87 -0.10 4.76 -30.69
CA GLN A 87 0.73 5.29 -29.62
C GLN A 87 0.66 4.52 -28.32
N PHE A 88 1.79 4.48 -27.60
CA PHE A 88 1.85 4.32 -26.18
C PHE A 88 1.88 5.69 -25.51
N LEU A 89 0.94 5.93 -24.61
CA LEU A 89 0.77 7.11 -23.77
C LEU A 89 1.04 6.71 -22.33
N PHE A 90 1.66 7.56 -21.52
CA PHE A 90 2.02 7.21 -20.14
C PHE A 90 1.50 8.27 -19.17
N SER A 91 0.91 7.84 -18.04
CA SER A 91 0.42 8.75 -17.01
C SER A 91 0.48 8.12 -15.63
N GLY A 92 0.85 8.92 -14.61
CA GLY A 92 0.53 8.61 -13.24
C GLY A 92 -0.94 8.93 -12.91
N LEU A 93 -1.44 8.33 -11.84
CA LEU A 93 -2.76 8.60 -11.27
C LEU A 93 -2.70 9.58 -10.08
N ASP A 94 -1.49 10.07 -9.76
CA ASP A 94 -1.23 11.16 -8.81
C ASP A 94 -1.77 12.53 -9.28
N ASP A 95 -2.07 12.66 -10.59
CA ASP A 95 -2.77 13.79 -11.19
C ASP A 95 -3.96 13.30 -12.01
N THR A 96 -5.10 13.18 -11.37
CA THR A 96 -6.34 12.67 -11.98
C THR A 96 -6.87 13.54 -13.10
N GLU A 97 -6.64 14.85 -13.08
CA GLU A 97 -7.07 15.77 -14.15
C GLU A 97 -6.25 15.54 -15.41
N LYS A 98 -4.95 15.32 -15.28
CA LYS A 98 -4.06 15.01 -16.39
C LYS A 98 -4.50 13.72 -17.10
N VAL A 99 -4.84 12.68 -16.36
CA VAL A 99 -5.33 11.42 -16.94
C VAL A 99 -6.60 11.63 -17.76
N LYS A 100 -7.50 12.51 -17.35
CA LYS A 100 -8.75 12.81 -18.07
C LYS A 100 -8.52 13.47 -19.44
N SER A 101 -7.41 14.18 -19.63
CA SER A 101 -7.09 14.91 -20.87
C SER A 101 -6.26 14.11 -21.87
N ILE A 102 -5.60 13.01 -21.47
CA ILE A 102 -4.72 12.23 -22.35
C ILE A 102 -5.54 11.53 -23.43
N THR A 103 -5.22 11.83 -24.70
CA THR A 103 -5.81 11.19 -25.87
C THR A 103 -4.75 10.89 -26.92
N PRO A 104 -4.83 9.79 -27.66
CA PRO A 104 -3.93 9.54 -28.77
C PRO A 104 -4.13 10.59 -29.89
N GLN A 105 -3.09 10.87 -30.65
CA GLN A 105 -3.15 11.80 -31.78
C GLN A 105 -4.06 11.27 -32.89
N THR A 106 -4.16 9.96 -33.04
CA THR A 106 -4.98 9.31 -34.04
C THR A 106 -5.86 8.22 -33.40
N GLY A 107 -7.14 8.21 -33.73
CA GLY A 107 -8.10 7.21 -33.26
C GLY A 107 -8.47 7.37 -31.78
N ALA A 108 -8.89 6.28 -31.14
CA ALA A 108 -9.29 6.22 -29.74
C ALA A 108 -8.43 5.20 -28.97
N LEU A 109 -8.43 5.29 -27.65
CA LEU A 109 -7.79 4.30 -26.78
C LEU A 109 -8.47 2.94 -26.94
N THR A 110 -7.67 1.91 -27.12
CA THR A 110 -8.10 0.51 -27.20
C THR A 110 -7.72 -0.29 -25.99
N ASP A 111 -6.56 0.01 -25.41
CA ASP A 111 -6.01 -0.72 -24.29
C ASP A 111 -5.57 0.25 -23.17
N ILE A 112 -5.79 -0.15 -21.93
CA ILE A 112 -5.19 0.48 -20.76
C ILE A 112 -4.39 -0.60 -20.03
N TRP A 113 -3.11 -0.37 -19.80
CA TRP A 113 -2.28 -1.21 -18.96
C TRP A 113 -2.04 -0.54 -17.62
N ILE A 114 -2.55 -1.15 -16.55
CA ILE A 114 -2.34 -0.75 -15.17
C ILE A 114 -1.22 -1.63 -14.61
N GLU A 115 -0.03 -1.04 -14.49
CA GLU A 115 1.13 -1.71 -13.88
C GLU A 115 1.09 -1.51 -12.37
N GLU A 116 1.42 -2.56 -11.61
CA GLU A 116 1.30 -2.62 -10.16
C GLU A 116 -0.11 -2.20 -9.69
N ALA A 117 -1.12 -2.87 -10.26
CA ALA A 117 -2.52 -2.51 -10.08
C ALA A 117 -3.00 -2.56 -8.62
N THR A 118 -2.26 -3.20 -7.72
CA THR A 118 -2.52 -3.16 -6.27
C THR A 118 -2.17 -1.81 -5.61
N GLU A 119 -1.48 -0.91 -6.31
CA GLU A 119 -1.20 0.44 -5.82
C GLU A 119 -2.37 1.42 -6.00
N ILE A 120 -3.36 1.10 -6.86
CA ILE A 120 -4.47 2.01 -7.20
C ILE A 120 -5.75 1.67 -6.44
N GLU A 121 -6.60 2.67 -6.25
CA GLU A 121 -7.91 2.50 -5.64
C GLU A 121 -8.97 2.08 -6.69
N TYR A 122 -10.10 1.55 -6.20
CA TYR A 122 -11.20 1.13 -7.07
C TYR A 122 -11.79 2.28 -7.90
N GLU A 123 -11.81 3.48 -7.32
CA GLU A 123 -12.26 4.71 -7.98
C GLU A 123 -11.37 5.08 -9.18
N ASP A 124 -10.05 4.92 -9.05
CA ASP A 124 -9.11 5.12 -10.14
C ASP A 124 -9.40 4.15 -11.31
N TYR A 125 -9.62 2.86 -10.98
CA TYR A 125 -10.01 1.85 -11.97
C TYR A 125 -11.31 2.23 -12.70
N LYS A 126 -12.35 2.66 -11.98
CA LYS A 126 -13.62 3.10 -12.58
C LYS A 126 -13.48 4.32 -13.47
N GLN A 127 -12.57 5.24 -13.14
CA GLN A 127 -12.26 6.39 -14.01
C GLN A 127 -11.56 5.95 -15.30
N LEU A 128 -10.59 5.03 -15.21
CA LEU A 128 -9.89 4.46 -16.36
C LEU A 128 -10.84 3.69 -17.27
N GLU A 129 -11.77 2.91 -16.73
CA GLU A 129 -12.79 2.19 -17.49
C GLU A 129 -13.61 3.16 -18.37
N LYS A 130 -14.00 4.33 -17.83
CA LYS A 130 -14.72 5.38 -18.57
C LYS A 130 -13.90 6.04 -19.68
N ARG A 131 -12.57 5.89 -19.68
CA ARG A 131 -11.68 6.40 -20.74
C ARG A 131 -11.74 5.55 -22.02
N LEU A 132 -12.09 4.28 -21.93
CA LEU A 132 -12.25 3.38 -23.07
C LEU A 132 -13.56 3.64 -23.79
N ARG A 133 -13.65 4.75 -24.52
CA ARG A 133 -14.82 5.20 -25.27
C ARG A 133 -14.49 5.51 -26.73
N GLY A 134 -15.50 5.73 -27.57
CA GLY A 134 -15.35 5.98 -29.00
C GLY A 134 -15.35 4.69 -29.83
N LEU A 135 -15.40 4.83 -31.18
CA LEU A 135 -15.34 3.72 -32.09
C LEU A 135 -13.90 3.24 -32.29
N THR A 136 -13.71 1.94 -32.24
CA THR A 136 -12.39 1.30 -32.44
C THR A 136 -12.54 0.05 -33.27
N LYS A 137 -11.54 -0.29 -34.08
CA LYS A 137 -11.48 -1.55 -34.83
C LYS A 137 -11.25 -2.76 -33.94
N HIS A 138 -10.59 -2.57 -32.83
CA HIS A 138 -10.23 -3.62 -31.88
C HIS A 138 -11.09 -3.54 -30.63
N PRO A 139 -11.39 -4.66 -29.98
CA PRO A 139 -12.02 -4.67 -28.67
C PRO A 139 -11.23 -3.86 -27.66
N LYS A 140 -11.92 -3.14 -26.79
CA LYS A 140 -11.31 -2.35 -25.72
C LYS A 140 -11.01 -3.21 -24.51
N ARG A 141 -9.85 -3.01 -23.88
CA ARG A 141 -9.37 -3.86 -22.79
C ARG A 141 -8.69 -3.07 -21.69
N ILE A 142 -8.84 -3.52 -20.46
CA ILE A 142 -7.99 -3.14 -19.34
C ILE A 142 -7.12 -4.34 -18.98
N ILE A 143 -5.83 -4.17 -18.96
CA ILE A 143 -4.86 -5.19 -18.56
C ILE A 143 -4.25 -4.75 -17.23
N MET A 144 -4.30 -5.60 -16.23
CA MET A 144 -3.72 -5.36 -14.91
C MET A 144 -2.58 -6.33 -14.66
N THR A 145 -1.42 -5.81 -14.23
CA THR A 145 -0.28 -6.61 -13.78
C THR A 145 0.08 -6.24 -12.35
N PHE A 146 0.24 -7.23 -11.48
CA PHE A 146 0.60 -6.99 -10.08
C PHE A 146 1.09 -8.26 -9.38
N ASN A 147 1.75 -8.08 -8.25
CA ASN A 147 1.90 -9.12 -7.24
C ASN A 147 0.68 -9.07 -6.31
N PRO A 148 0.09 -10.22 -5.96
CA PRO A 148 -1.07 -10.21 -5.07
C PRO A 148 -0.67 -9.71 -3.68
N ILE A 149 -1.62 -9.13 -2.97
CA ILE A 149 -1.45 -8.73 -1.58
C ILE A 149 -2.48 -9.50 -0.72
N TYR A 150 -3.52 -8.85 -0.19
CA TYR A 150 -4.52 -9.52 0.64
C TYR A 150 -5.83 -9.77 -0.10
N LYS A 151 -6.54 -10.84 0.30
CA LYS A 151 -7.90 -11.14 -0.19
C LYS A 151 -8.94 -10.06 0.15
N THR A 152 -8.62 -9.12 1.04
CA THR A 152 -9.45 -7.95 1.34
C THR A 152 -9.35 -6.83 0.31
N HIS A 153 -8.34 -6.87 -0.57
CA HIS A 153 -8.12 -5.84 -1.59
C HIS A 153 -9.26 -5.81 -2.62
N TRP A 154 -9.59 -4.61 -3.14
CA TRP A 154 -10.70 -4.42 -4.07
C TRP A 154 -10.59 -5.28 -5.35
N ILE A 155 -9.38 -5.52 -5.85
CA ILE A 155 -9.18 -6.39 -7.02
C ILE A 155 -9.67 -7.80 -6.71
N TYR A 156 -9.34 -8.36 -5.53
CA TYR A 156 -9.77 -9.68 -5.15
C TYR A 156 -11.30 -9.75 -5.01
N THR A 157 -11.88 -8.82 -4.27
CA THR A 157 -13.33 -8.81 -4.02
C THR A 157 -14.15 -8.54 -5.29
N THR A 158 -13.57 -7.89 -6.31
CA THR A 158 -14.26 -7.60 -7.57
C THR A 158 -14.12 -8.72 -8.59
N PHE A 159 -12.94 -9.32 -8.74
CA PHE A 159 -12.64 -10.20 -9.87
C PHE A 159 -12.38 -11.67 -9.51
N PHE A 160 -12.15 -12.00 -8.24
CA PHE A 160 -11.70 -13.32 -7.82
C PHE A 160 -12.79 -14.14 -7.11
N ASN A 161 -14.07 -13.80 -7.26
CA ASN A 161 -15.18 -14.49 -6.58
C ASN A 161 -15.29 -15.98 -6.91
N GLN A 162 -14.80 -16.41 -8.09
CA GLN A 162 -14.79 -17.81 -8.54
C GLN A 162 -13.38 -18.41 -8.57
N TRP A 163 -12.38 -17.69 -8.05
CA TRP A 163 -11.00 -18.13 -8.02
C TRP A 163 -10.72 -19.03 -6.83
N THR A 164 -10.01 -20.14 -7.07
CA THR A 164 -9.43 -20.97 -6.00
C THR A 164 -7.91 -20.93 -6.08
N ASP A 165 -7.22 -21.22 -4.97
CA ASP A 165 -5.76 -21.09 -4.88
C ASP A 165 -5.01 -22.09 -5.78
N GLU A 166 -5.68 -23.19 -6.20
CA GLU A 166 -5.15 -24.19 -7.13
C GLU A 166 -5.22 -23.75 -8.59
N MET A 167 -6.03 -22.73 -8.90
CA MET A 167 -6.18 -22.23 -10.26
C MET A 167 -4.92 -21.48 -10.71
N THR A 168 -4.51 -21.74 -11.96
CA THR A 168 -3.52 -20.93 -12.69
C THR A 168 -4.18 -20.06 -13.76
N ARG A 169 -5.43 -20.38 -14.12
CA ARG A 169 -6.21 -19.64 -15.11
C ARG A 169 -7.70 -19.67 -14.81
N PHE A 170 -8.37 -18.55 -15.03
CA PHE A 170 -9.83 -18.43 -15.05
C PHE A 170 -10.24 -17.58 -16.25
N GLU A 171 -11.30 -17.97 -16.96
CA GLU A 171 -11.81 -17.25 -18.12
C GLU A 171 -13.33 -17.34 -18.17
N ASN A 172 -13.98 -16.18 -18.35
CA ASN A 172 -15.41 -16.06 -18.70
C ASN A 172 -15.57 -15.05 -19.86
N ASP A 173 -16.78 -14.60 -20.17
CA ASP A 173 -17.06 -13.74 -21.32
C ASP A 173 -16.26 -12.41 -21.27
N ASP A 174 -16.14 -11.78 -20.12
CA ASP A 174 -15.55 -10.46 -19.94
C ASP A 174 -14.16 -10.45 -19.28
N LEU A 175 -13.79 -11.53 -18.59
CA LEU A 175 -12.63 -11.59 -17.72
C LEU A 175 -11.71 -12.75 -18.07
N LEU A 176 -10.42 -12.48 -18.09
CA LEU A 176 -9.36 -13.49 -18.12
C LEU A 176 -8.39 -13.22 -16.96
N ILE A 177 -8.17 -14.21 -16.12
CA ILE A 177 -7.18 -14.18 -15.05
C ILE A 177 -6.11 -15.22 -15.34
N ILE A 178 -4.84 -14.84 -15.25
CA ILE A 178 -3.68 -15.70 -15.42
C ILE A 178 -2.76 -15.50 -14.22
N LYS A 179 -2.43 -16.59 -13.55
CA LYS A 179 -1.43 -16.63 -12.47
C LYS A 179 -0.12 -17.18 -13.02
N THR A 180 0.98 -16.50 -12.72
CA THR A 180 2.34 -16.95 -13.07
C THR A 180 3.28 -16.83 -11.88
N THR A 181 4.29 -17.72 -11.86
CA THR A 181 5.35 -17.73 -10.86
C THR A 181 6.71 -17.68 -11.54
N HIS A 182 7.78 -17.62 -10.79
CA HIS A 182 9.14 -17.73 -11.32
C HIS A 182 9.38 -19.04 -12.11
N LYS A 183 8.60 -20.12 -11.82
CA LYS A 183 8.70 -21.41 -12.52
C LYS A 183 8.19 -21.34 -13.97
N ASP A 184 7.37 -20.35 -14.28
CA ASP A 184 6.84 -20.10 -15.62
C ASP A 184 7.78 -19.23 -16.47
N ASN A 185 8.91 -18.77 -15.91
CA ASN A 185 9.87 -17.89 -16.57
C ASN A 185 11.17 -18.65 -16.90
N GLU A 186 11.27 -19.14 -18.12
CA GLU A 186 12.42 -19.89 -18.63
C GLU A 186 13.72 -19.06 -18.75
N PHE A 187 13.65 -17.74 -18.58
CA PHE A 187 14.79 -16.84 -18.69
C PHE A 187 15.52 -16.59 -17.37
N LEU A 188 15.04 -17.12 -16.27
CA LEU A 188 15.69 -17.00 -14.96
C LEU A 188 16.85 -18.00 -14.83
N THR A 189 17.89 -17.54 -14.12
CA THR A 189 19.01 -18.42 -13.75
C THR A 189 18.61 -19.37 -12.62
N ALA A 190 19.37 -20.46 -12.45
CA ALA A 190 19.16 -21.36 -11.32
C ALA A 190 19.31 -20.65 -9.97
N GLU A 191 20.24 -19.68 -9.87
CA GLU A 191 20.47 -18.87 -8.68
C GLU A 191 19.24 -17.98 -8.36
N ASP A 192 18.60 -17.39 -9.38
CA ASP A 192 17.38 -16.60 -9.19
C ASP A 192 16.21 -17.44 -8.66
N HIS A 193 16.07 -18.66 -9.18
CA HIS A 193 15.08 -19.63 -8.69
C HIS A 193 15.35 -20.01 -7.23
N GLU A 194 16.60 -20.36 -6.91
CA GLU A 194 17.01 -20.77 -5.57
C GLU A 194 16.79 -19.64 -4.55
N ARG A 195 17.10 -18.39 -4.92
CA ARG A 195 16.87 -17.24 -4.04
C ARG A 195 15.40 -17.05 -3.68
N LEU A 196 14.48 -17.26 -4.64
CA LEU A 196 13.04 -17.15 -4.39
C LEU A 196 12.52 -18.34 -3.56
N GLU A 197 13.01 -19.56 -3.82
CA GLU A 197 12.60 -20.76 -3.07
C GLU A 197 13.16 -20.77 -1.63
N ASN A 198 14.26 -20.08 -1.35
CA ASN A 198 14.88 -19.98 -0.03
C ASN A 198 14.33 -18.81 0.82
N GLU A 199 13.26 -18.11 0.39
CA GLU A 199 12.60 -17.10 1.20
C GLU A 199 12.07 -17.72 2.51
N LYS A 200 12.48 -17.14 3.64
CA LYS A 200 12.16 -17.68 4.98
C LYS A 200 10.89 -17.08 5.58
N ASP A 201 10.49 -15.93 5.10
CA ASP A 201 9.26 -15.29 5.56
C ASP A 201 8.07 -15.93 4.84
N GLU A 202 7.17 -16.57 5.60
CA GLU A 202 6.02 -17.31 5.07
C GLU A 202 5.11 -16.43 4.20
N TYR A 203 4.88 -15.17 4.59
CA TYR A 203 4.07 -14.24 3.80
C TYR A 203 4.76 -13.87 2.48
N TYR A 204 6.06 -13.49 2.56
CA TYR A 204 6.82 -13.16 1.36
C TYR A 204 6.95 -14.36 0.42
N TYR A 205 7.19 -15.55 0.94
CA TYR A 205 7.21 -16.78 0.15
C TYR A 205 5.86 -17.02 -0.54
N ASN A 206 4.77 -16.97 0.22
CA ASN A 206 3.43 -17.20 -0.31
C ASN A 206 3.03 -16.19 -1.38
N VAL A 207 3.29 -14.90 -1.16
CA VAL A 207 2.91 -13.81 -2.07
C VAL A 207 3.89 -13.66 -3.23
N TYR A 208 5.18 -13.53 -2.93
CA TYR A 208 6.17 -13.14 -3.94
C TYR A 208 6.84 -14.32 -4.63
N THR A 209 6.87 -15.53 -4.02
CA THR A 209 7.38 -16.74 -4.67
C THR A 209 6.25 -17.52 -5.31
N LEU A 210 5.23 -17.88 -4.54
CA LEU A 210 4.11 -18.70 -5.04
C LEU A 210 3.03 -17.90 -5.77
N GLY A 211 3.02 -16.57 -5.64
CA GLY A 211 2.03 -15.71 -6.28
C GLY A 211 0.61 -15.93 -5.77
N ASN A 212 0.46 -16.36 -4.54
CA ASN A 212 -0.85 -16.53 -3.90
C ASN A 212 -1.32 -15.23 -3.27
N TRP A 213 -2.64 -15.06 -3.20
CA TRP A 213 -3.20 -14.00 -2.38
C TRP A 213 -2.88 -14.26 -0.90
N GLY A 214 -2.31 -13.26 -0.23
CA GLY A 214 -2.07 -13.31 1.19
C GLY A 214 -3.40 -13.54 1.92
N VAL A 215 -3.44 -14.59 2.71
CA VAL A 215 -4.50 -14.73 3.70
C VAL A 215 -4.12 -13.80 4.83
N VAL A 216 -5.02 -12.91 5.18
CA VAL A 216 -4.92 -12.19 6.44
C VAL A 216 -5.06 -13.29 7.50
N GLY A 217 -3.92 -13.85 7.90
CA GLY A 217 -3.83 -14.84 8.96
C GLY A 217 -4.30 -14.21 10.28
N ASP A 218 -3.83 -14.66 11.42
CA ASP A 218 -4.17 -14.16 12.75
C ASP A 218 -3.73 -12.69 12.96
N VAL A 219 -4.26 -11.76 12.08
CA VAL A 219 -4.05 -10.32 12.27
C VAL A 219 -4.59 -9.90 13.62
N ILE A 220 -3.81 -9.09 14.28
CA ILE A 220 -4.09 -8.61 15.61
C ILE A 220 -5.27 -7.65 15.60
N PHE A 221 -5.31 -6.71 14.65
CA PHE A 221 -6.35 -5.69 14.58
C PHE A 221 -7.35 -5.96 13.46
N LYS A 222 -8.61 -6.18 13.82
CA LYS A 222 -9.76 -6.35 12.91
C LYS A 222 -10.80 -5.24 13.08
N ASN A 223 -10.56 -4.36 14.04
CA ASN A 223 -11.47 -3.32 14.55
C ASN A 223 -11.10 -1.94 14.01
N TRP A 224 -10.69 -1.85 12.76
CA TRP A 224 -10.30 -0.59 12.13
C TRP A 224 -10.92 -0.41 10.74
N LYS A 225 -10.95 0.85 10.27
CA LYS A 225 -11.41 1.22 8.93
C LYS A 225 -10.73 2.49 8.44
N LEU A 226 -10.70 2.66 7.12
CA LEU A 226 -10.30 3.93 6.49
C LEU A 226 -11.47 4.91 6.44
N ALA A 227 -11.16 6.20 6.58
CA ALA A 227 -12.10 7.29 6.34
C ALA A 227 -11.33 8.53 5.88
N ASP A 228 -11.96 9.36 5.06
CA ASP A 228 -11.44 10.69 4.76
C ASP A 228 -11.83 11.64 5.91
N LEU A 229 -10.88 11.88 6.81
CA LEU A 229 -11.08 12.79 7.94
C LEU A 229 -10.93 14.27 7.54
N SER A 230 -10.60 14.56 6.28
CA SER A 230 -10.61 15.90 5.71
C SER A 230 -11.99 16.30 5.15
N GLU A 231 -12.95 15.36 5.07
CA GLU A 231 -14.31 15.71 4.71
C GLU A 231 -14.86 16.82 5.62
N PRO A 232 -15.45 17.89 5.02
CA PRO A 232 -15.91 19.01 5.79
C PRO A 232 -17.17 18.67 6.60
N VAL A 233 -17.20 19.15 7.83
CA VAL A 233 -18.38 19.14 8.69
C VAL A 233 -18.83 20.56 8.94
N GLU A 234 -20.15 20.78 9.01
CA GLU A 234 -20.70 22.11 9.27
C GLU A 234 -20.71 22.39 10.79
N ILE A 235 -19.97 23.41 11.20
CA ILE A 235 -19.98 23.90 12.58
C ILE A 235 -20.23 25.42 12.54
N GLN A 236 -21.30 25.85 13.18
CA GLN A 236 -21.70 27.28 13.24
C GLN A 236 -21.76 27.97 11.86
N GLY A 237 -22.21 27.22 10.83
CA GLY A 237 -22.34 27.74 9.47
C GLY A 237 -21.02 27.74 8.67
N GLN A 238 -19.94 27.21 9.21
CA GLN A 238 -18.66 27.07 8.52
C GLN A 238 -18.36 25.58 8.19
N GLN A 239 -17.90 25.33 6.98
CA GLN A 239 -17.43 24.03 6.54
C GLN A 239 -15.95 23.88 6.91
N ILE A 240 -15.66 23.01 7.89
CA ILE A 240 -14.28 22.74 8.35
C ILE A 240 -13.98 21.26 8.29
N PRO A 241 -12.74 20.85 7.96
CA PRO A 241 -12.34 19.45 7.98
C PRO A 241 -12.61 18.79 9.34
N LEU A 242 -13.15 17.57 9.35
CA LEU A 242 -13.50 16.84 10.57
C LEU A 242 -12.33 16.79 11.56
N TRP A 243 -11.10 16.51 11.08
CA TRP A 243 -9.93 16.42 11.96
C TRP A 243 -9.60 17.72 12.71
N LYS A 244 -10.06 18.88 12.21
CA LYS A 244 -9.88 20.19 12.91
C LYS A 244 -10.83 20.37 14.10
N THR A 245 -11.82 19.51 14.24
CA THR A 245 -12.76 19.51 15.38
C THR A 245 -12.27 18.69 16.57
N PHE A 246 -11.16 17.97 16.37
CA PHE A 246 -10.61 17.09 17.39
C PHE A 246 -9.95 17.88 18.52
N ASP A 247 -10.29 17.57 19.75
CA ASP A 247 -9.87 18.29 20.96
C ASP A 247 -9.06 17.44 21.95
N ASN A 248 -9.25 16.11 21.93
CA ASN A 248 -8.54 15.19 22.82
C ASN A 248 -7.38 14.50 22.09
N ILE A 249 -6.35 15.31 21.80
CA ILE A 249 -5.22 14.91 20.96
C ILE A 249 -4.17 14.14 21.75
N ARG A 250 -3.59 13.13 21.11
CA ARG A 250 -2.41 12.38 21.57
C ARG A 250 -1.38 12.30 20.46
N ASN A 251 -0.10 12.37 20.84
CA ASN A 251 1.02 12.23 19.92
C ASN A 251 1.94 11.14 20.45
N GLY A 252 2.35 10.22 19.60
CA GLY A 252 3.27 9.13 19.93
C GLY A 252 4.46 9.07 18.99
N LEU A 253 5.59 8.61 19.50
CA LEU A 253 6.82 8.46 18.73
C LEU A 253 7.53 7.17 19.09
N ASP A 254 7.83 6.38 18.06
CA ASP A 254 8.79 5.29 18.11
C ASP A 254 10.08 5.72 17.41
N PHE A 255 11.23 5.56 18.08
CA PHE A 255 12.51 5.97 17.51
C PHE A 255 13.06 4.91 16.58
N GLY A 256 13.58 5.32 15.43
CA GLY A 256 14.33 4.49 14.50
C GLY A 256 15.42 5.31 13.82
N PHE A 257 16.41 4.65 13.23
CA PHE A 257 17.47 5.35 12.51
C PHE A 257 17.83 4.70 11.18
N SER A 258 18.57 3.59 11.14
CA SER A 258 19.10 3.05 9.89
C SER A 258 18.20 1.98 9.28
N ALA A 259 17.97 0.89 9.99
CA ALA A 259 17.13 -0.23 9.53
C ALA A 259 15.64 0.06 9.77
N ASP A 260 15.33 0.61 10.94
CA ASP A 260 13.99 0.92 11.37
C ASP A 260 13.67 2.40 11.14
N PRO A 261 12.47 2.73 10.66
CA PRO A 261 12.03 4.11 10.52
C PRO A 261 11.74 4.73 11.89
N PHE A 262 11.93 6.04 12.03
CA PHE A 262 11.17 6.71 13.07
C PHE A 262 9.70 6.75 12.68
N ALA A 263 8.83 6.54 13.65
CA ALA A 263 7.40 6.51 13.42
C ALA A 263 6.68 7.46 14.38
N PHE A 264 6.03 8.46 13.83
CA PHE A 264 5.21 9.42 14.58
C PHE A 264 3.75 9.23 14.22
N VAL A 265 2.88 9.26 15.21
CA VAL A 265 1.43 9.21 15.05
C VAL A 265 0.75 10.32 15.82
N ARG A 266 -0.25 10.95 15.19
CA ARG A 266 -1.13 11.91 15.80
C ARG A 266 -2.58 11.43 15.72
N LEU A 267 -3.27 11.44 16.86
CA LEU A 267 -4.62 10.89 16.97
C LEU A 267 -5.52 11.72 17.89
N HIS A 268 -6.81 11.51 17.74
CA HIS A 268 -7.85 11.92 18.67
C HIS A 268 -8.49 10.69 19.31
N ILE A 269 -8.71 10.72 20.63
CA ILE A 269 -9.41 9.64 21.33
C ILE A 269 -10.77 10.10 21.88
N ASP A 270 -11.84 9.42 21.44
CA ASP A 270 -13.18 9.51 22.01
C ASP A 270 -13.43 8.33 22.95
N LYS A 271 -13.16 8.54 24.23
CA LYS A 271 -13.34 7.50 25.26
C LYS A 271 -14.81 7.08 25.43
N MET A 272 -15.74 7.99 25.22
CA MET A 272 -17.17 7.71 25.40
C MET A 272 -17.71 6.81 24.30
N ARG A 273 -17.33 7.07 23.03
CA ARG A 273 -17.75 6.26 21.89
C ARG A 273 -16.80 5.12 21.60
N LYS A 274 -15.71 4.98 22.36
CA LYS A 274 -14.63 4.00 22.15
C LYS A 274 -14.08 4.07 20.72
N LYS A 275 -13.68 5.27 20.27
CA LYS A 275 -13.12 5.51 18.95
C LYS A 275 -11.78 6.20 19.06
N ILE A 276 -10.86 5.79 18.17
CA ILE A 276 -9.56 6.40 17.97
C ILE A 276 -9.50 6.85 16.53
N TYR A 277 -9.22 8.13 16.30
CA TYR A 277 -9.10 8.71 14.97
C TYR A 277 -7.64 9.07 14.72
N ILE A 278 -6.96 8.35 13.83
CA ILE A 278 -5.58 8.60 13.44
C ILE A 278 -5.61 9.47 12.20
N PHE A 279 -5.07 10.70 12.27
CA PHE A 279 -5.23 11.70 11.22
C PHE A 279 -3.94 12.32 10.72
N ASP A 280 -2.77 11.99 11.31
CA ASP A 280 -1.45 12.38 10.82
C ASP A 280 -0.39 11.37 11.24
N GLU A 281 0.56 11.11 10.34
CA GLU A 281 1.69 10.22 10.56
C GLU A 281 2.96 10.76 9.92
N ARG A 282 4.14 10.36 10.47
CA ARG A 282 5.44 10.46 9.81
C ARG A 282 6.16 9.13 9.93
N TYR A 283 6.84 8.73 8.87
CA TYR A 283 7.45 7.41 8.79
C TYR A 283 8.67 7.46 7.86
N GLU A 284 9.85 7.71 8.44
CA GLU A 284 11.06 7.98 7.66
C GLU A 284 12.28 7.29 8.24
N ARG A 285 13.22 6.94 7.38
CA ARG A 285 14.49 6.31 7.76
C ARG A 285 15.65 7.29 7.66
N GLY A 286 16.68 7.06 8.49
CA GLY A 286 17.90 7.87 8.48
C GLY A 286 17.75 9.25 9.11
N TYR A 287 16.66 9.49 9.85
CA TYR A 287 16.43 10.75 10.54
C TYR A 287 17.18 10.78 11.87
N THR A 288 17.94 11.85 12.09
CA THR A 288 18.50 12.18 13.40
C THR A 288 17.43 12.80 14.30
N ASN A 289 17.66 12.83 15.62
CA ASN A 289 16.72 13.46 16.55
C ASN A 289 16.48 14.95 16.25
N SER A 290 17.46 15.66 15.66
CA SER A 290 17.27 17.02 15.16
C SER A 290 16.29 17.08 14.01
N MET A 291 16.43 16.18 13.00
CA MET A 291 15.53 16.14 11.84
C MET A 291 14.12 15.74 12.28
N ILE A 292 13.98 14.80 13.21
CA ILE A 292 12.70 14.44 13.82
C ILE A 292 12.06 15.67 14.49
N ALA A 293 12.85 16.41 15.27
CA ALA A 293 12.36 17.61 15.94
C ALA A 293 11.87 18.68 14.96
N ASP A 294 12.61 18.94 13.87
CA ASP A 294 12.26 19.89 12.84
C ASP A 294 10.95 19.48 12.13
N GLU A 295 10.75 18.19 11.90
CA GLU A 295 9.57 17.65 11.23
C GLU A 295 8.32 17.71 12.09
N ILE A 296 8.41 17.30 13.38
CA ILE A 296 7.22 17.17 14.24
C ILE A 296 6.84 18.43 15.01
N LYS A 297 7.80 19.29 15.34
CA LYS A 297 7.55 20.50 16.15
C LYS A 297 6.50 21.45 15.55
N PRO A 298 6.48 21.72 14.23
CA PRO A 298 5.42 22.54 13.62
C PRO A 298 4.02 21.92 13.75
N ILE A 299 3.95 20.59 13.81
CA ILE A 299 2.71 19.81 13.87
C ILE A 299 2.13 19.83 15.28
N ILE A 300 2.94 19.46 16.29
CA ILE A 300 2.48 19.30 17.66
C ILE A 300 2.50 20.62 18.46
N LYS A 301 3.27 21.61 18.01
CA LYS A 301 3.42 22.92 18.68
C LYS A 301 3.82 22.79 20.15
N SER A 302 2.92 23.13 21.09
CA SER A 302 3.15 23.01 22.53
C SER A 302 2.56 21.75 23.16
N GLU A 303 1.99 20.87 22.37
CA GLU A 303 1.42 19.60 22.85
C GLU A 303 2.53 18.65 23.31
N GLN A 304 2.17 17.72 24.18
CA GLN A 304 3.05 16.67 24.65
C GLN A 304 3.13 15.54 23.65
N ILE A 305 4.31 14.91 23.55
CA ILE A 305 4.53 13.68 22.81
C ILE A 305 5.05 12.58 23.74
N ILE A 306 4.53 11.36 23.58
CA ILE A 306 4.92 10.22 24.37
C ILE A 306 5.78 9.31 23.49
N CYS A 307 7.02 9.06 23.92
CA CYS A 307 8.03 8.36 23.14
C CYS A 307 8.37 6.99 23.78
N ASP A 308 9.07 6.14 23.02
CA ASP A 308 9.65 4.95 23.60
C ASP A 308 10.55 5.30 24.80
N SER A 309 10.23 4.76 25.98
CA SER A 309 11.00 4.97 27.21
C SER A 309 12.34 4.23 27.23
N ALA A 310 12.62 3.33 26.27
CA ALA A 310 13.91 2.69 26.13
C ALA A 310 15.00 3.65 25.62
N GLU A 311 14.61 4.81 25.06
CA GLU A 311 15.47 5.82 24.46
C GLU A 311 15.56 7.13 25.26
N PRO A 312 16.01 7.13 26.55
CA PRO A 312 15.97 8.32 27.39
C PRO A 312 16.87 9.45 26.89
N LYS A 313 17.96 9.13 26.15
CA LYS A 313 18.83 10.13 25.53
C LYS A 313 18.12 10.87 24.40
N SER A 314 17.43 10.15 23.54
CA SER A 314 16.65 10.71 22.43
C SER A 314 15.50 11.58 22.93
N ILE A 315 14.83 11.15 24.00
CA ILE A 315 13.80 11.96 24.68
C ILE A 315 14.40 13.28 25.22
N GLN A 316 15.58 13.22 25.87
CA GLN A 316 16.25 14.42 26.39
C GLN A 316 16.65 15.37 25.24
N GLU A 317 17.14 14.84 24.12
CA GLU A 317 17.47 15.66 22.94
C GLU A 317 16.24 16.37 22.37
N LEU A 318 15.10 15.68 22.22
CA LEU A 318 13.86 16.31 21.79
C LEU A 318 13.41 17.44 22.73
N ASN A 319 13.56 17.26 24.05
CA ASN A 319 13.30 18.33 25.03
C ASN A 319 14.26 19.51 24.85
N ASN A 320 15.53 19.28 24.53
CA ASN A 320 16.50 20.35 24.24
C ASN A 320 16.12 21.13 22.96
N TYR A 321 15.46 20.49 22.00
CA TYR A 321 14.87 21.16 20.81
C TYR A 321 13.52 21.85 21.09
N GLY A 322 13.06 21.83 22.35
CA GLY A 322 11.84 22.49 22.80
C GLY A 322 10.55 21.73 22.51
N ILE A 323 10.65 20.41 22.37
CA ILE A 323 9.50 19.49 22.29
C ILE A 323 9.23 18.95 23.70
N ARG A 324 7.96 18.90 24.13
CA ARG A 324 7.56 18.32 25.40
C ARG A 324 7.48 16.80 25.31
N ALA A 325 8.65 16.12 25.25
CA ALA A 325 8.76 14.69 25.12
C ALA A 325 8.85 14.01 26.49
N ILE A 326 8.10 12.95 26.69
CA ILE A 326 8.16 12.08 27.85
C ILE A 326 8.22 10.60 27.42
N GLY A 327 8.77 9.74 28.29
CA GLY A 327 8.78 8.30 28.05
C GLY A 327 7.42 7.66 28.32
N ALA A 328 7.04 6.69 27.51
CA ALA A 328 5.86 5.87 27.71
C ALA A 328 5.97 5.03 28.98
N MET A 329 4.86 4.83 29.67
CA MET A 329 4.83 3.93 30.83
C MET A 329 4.81 2.48 30.35
N LYS A 330 5.87 1.73 30.68
CA LYS A 330 6.03 0.31 30.33
C LYS A 330 5.95 -0.54 31.59
N GLY A 331 5.13 -1.56 31.59
CA GLY A 331 5.08 -2.64 32.58
C GLY A 331 5.41 -3.99 31.93
N ALA A 332 5.55 -5.03 32.74
CA ALA A 332 5.60 -6.40 32.24
C ALA A 332 4.37 -6.65 31.35
N ASP A 333 4.55 -7.31 30.20
CA ASP A 333 3.49 -7.59 29.21
C ASP A 333 2.78 -6.36 28.62
N SER A 334 3.39 -5.16 28.69
CA SER A 334 2.80 -3.90 28.22
C SER A 334 2.41 -3.95 26.73
N VAL A 335 3.09 -4.75 25.91
CA VAL A 335 2.79 -4.90 24.47
C VAL A 335 1.44 -5.60 24.30
N VAL A 336 1.26 -6.77 24.90
CA VAL A 336 0.04 -7.57 24.78
C VAL A 336 -1.14 -6.84 25.41
N TYR A 337 -0.92 -6.22 26.58
CA TYR A 337 -1.94 -5.41 27.23
C TYR A 337 -2.38 -4.22 26.39
N GLY A 338 -1.43 -3.46 25.81
CA GLY A 338 -1.73 -2.34 24.92
C GLY A 338 -2.50 -2.76 23.68
N ILE A 339 -2.14 -3.90 23.08
CA ILE A 339 -2.88 -4.48 21.95
C ILE A 339 -4.32 -4.80 22.36
N GLN A 340 -4.52 -5.50 23.47
CA GLN A 340 -5.87 -5.87 23.95
C GLN A 340 -6.71 -4.63 24.26
N TRP A 341 -6.09 -3.59 24.81
CA TRP A 341 -6.77 -2.33 25.09
C TRP A 341 -7.22 -1.64 23.78
N LEU A 342 -6.35 -1.56 22.77
CA LEU A 342 -6.66 -1.00 21.45
C LEU A 342 -7.74 -1.80 20.71
N GLN A 343 -7.78 -3.12 20.89
CA GLN A 343 -8.85 -3.97 20.35
C GLN A 343 -10.24 -3.64 20.93
N GLY A 344 -10.28 -2.97 22.07
CA GLY A 344 -11.54 -2.48 22.68
C GLY A 344 -12.08 -1.18 22.06
N TYR A 345 -11.40 -0.59 21.06
CA TYR A 345 -11.77 0.63 20.37
C TYR A 345 -12.00 0.37 18.89
N GLU A 346 -12.85 1.15 18.22
CA GLU A 346 -12.88 1.24 16.76
C GLU A 346 -11.78 2.23 16.31
N ILE A 347 -10.82 1.75 15.53
CA ILE A 347 -9.72 2.59 15.02
C ILE A 347 -10.11 3.11 13.64
N ILE A 348 -10.14 4.43 13.48
CA ILE A 348 -10.47 5.09 12.23
C ILE A 348 -9.20 5.78 11.74
N VAL A 349 -8.70 5.33 10.58
CA VAL A 349 -7.45 5.78 10.00
C VAL A 349 -7.77 6.70 8.82
N ASP A 350 -7.19 7.89 8.82
CA ASP A 350 -7.31 8.80 7.68
C ASP A 350 -6.70 8.17 6.42
N ILE A 351 -7.34 8.36 5.27
CA ILE A 351 -6.86 7.84 3.99
C ILE A 351 -5.44 8.28 3.63
N ARG A 352 -4.91 9.35 4.25
CA ARG A 352 -3.54 9.84 4.08
C ARG A 352 -2.52 9.04 4.90
N CYS A 353 -2.95 8.32 5.94
CA CYS A 353 -2.09 7.54 6.84
C CYS A 353 -1.88 6.13 6.29
N GLN A 354 -1.13 6.02 5.19
CA GLN A 354 -0.95 4.76 4.46
C GLN A 354 -0.01 3.78 5.15
N ASN A 355 0.99 4.28 5.92
CA ASN A 355 1.90 3.40 6.65
C ASN A 355 1.17 2.76 7.85
N MET A 356 0.34 3.51 8.58
CA MET A 356 -0.51 2.96 9.65
C MET A 356 -1.47 1.91 9.11
N LYS A 357 -2.12 2.19 7.96
CA LYS A 357 -2.95 1.20 7.28
C LYS A 357 -2.18 -0.09 7.04
N ASN A 358 -0.99 0.01 6.42
CA ASN A 358 -0.17 -1.15 6.08
C ASN A 358 0.24 -1.94 7.33
N GLU A 359 0.63 -1.28 8.41
CA GLU A 359 0.98 -1.96 9.65
C GLU A 359 -0.23 -2.66 10.28
N LEU A 360 -1.40 -2.02 10.34
CA LEU A 360 -2.63 -2.65 10.86
C LEU A 360 -3.07 -3.87 10.04
N GLU A 361 -2.86 -3.85 8.73
CA GLU A 361 -3.11 -4.98 7.84
C GLU A 361 -2.14 -6.14 8.06
N LEU A 362 -0.90 -5.85 8.43
CA LEU A 362 0.21 -6.81 8.48
C LEU A 362 0.51 -7.35 9.89
N TYR A 363 0.13 -6.64 10.93
CA TYR A 363 0.50 -7.00 12.29
C TYR A 363 -0.19 -8.25 12.77
N GLN A 364 0.60 -9.28 13.07
CA GLN A 364 0.12 -10.64 13.32
C GLN A 364 0.66 -11.19 14.64
N TRP A 365 -0.02 -12.21 15.19
CA TRP A 365 0.51 -13.04 16.24
C TRP A 365 1.57 -14.00 15.68
N LYS A 366 2.63 -14.27 16.46
CA LYS A 366 3.58 -15.35 16.14
C LYS A 366 2.84 -16.69 16.14
N LYS A 367 3.31 -17.60 15.29
CA LYS A 367 2.83 -18.98 15.24
C LYS A 367 3.85 -19.91 15.89
N ASP A 368 3.40 -20.97 16.54
CA ASP A 368 4.24 -22.07 16.98
C ASP A 368 4.62 -22.99 15.80
N LYS A 369 5.39 -24.03 16.07
CA LYS A 369 5.83 -25.00 15.05
C LYS A 369 4.68 -25.79 14.42
N ASP A 370 3.52 -25.85 15.07
CA ASP A 370 2.32 -26.54 14.63
C ASP A 370 1.32 -25.59 13.93
N GLY A 371 1.71 -24.30 13.74
CA GLY A 371 0.91 -23.28 13.07
C GLY A 371 -0.15 -22.61 13.94
N ASN A 372 -0.18 -22.89 15.26
CA ASN A 372 -1.13 -22.26 16.18
C ASN A 372 -0.66 -20.86 16.57
N SER A 373 -1.60 -19.92 16.68
CA SER A 373 -1.33 -18.56 17.10
C SER A 373 -0.83 -18.49 18.55
N MET A 374 0.34 -17.88 18.73
CA MET A 374 0.88 -17.56 20.05
C MET A 374 0.36 -16.17 20.46
N LYS A 375 0.11 -15.95 21.76
CA LYS A 375 -0.27 -14.62 22.27
C LYS A 375 0.94 -13.68 22.37
N GLN A 376 1.82 -13.74 21.38
CA GLN A 376 3.00 -12.88 21.23
C GLN A 376 3.00 -12.31 19.80
N PRO A 377 3.03 -10.98 19.63
CA PRO A 377 3.07 -10.40 18.30
C PRO A 377 4.41 -10.62 17.59
N VAL A 378 4.43 -10.57 16.28
CA VAL A 378 5.65 -10.50 15.48
C VAL A 378 6.34 -9.16 15.74
N ASP A 379 7.68 -9.17 15.68
CA ASP A 379 8.50 -7.97 15.87
C ASP A 379 8.91 -7.40 14.50
N LYS A 380 7.88 -7.08 13.68
CA LYS A 380 8.05 -6.50 12.33
C LYS A 380 6.81 -5.67 11.98
N ASN A 381 7.00 -4.59 11.23
CA ASN A 381 5.93 -3.72 10.73
C ASN A 381 5.01 -3.25 11.86
N ASN A 382 5.58 -2.76 12.96
CA ASN A 382 4.87 -2.40 14.18
C ASN A 382 5.25 -1.01 14.73
N HIS A 383 6.05 -0.23 14.00
CA HIS A 383 6.61 1.04 14.50
C HIS A 383 5.51 2.09 14.78
N LEU A 384 4.56 2.27 13.86
CA LEU A 384 3.41 3.17 14.08
C LEU A 384 2.43 2.58 15.11
N ILE A 385 2.28 1.25 15.15
CA ILE A 385 1.46 0.58 16.18
C ILE A 385 2.10 0.76 17.55
N ASP A 386 3.43 0.71 17.66
CA ASP A 386 4.15 0.98 18.89
C ASP A 386 4.05 2.46 19.28
N ALA A 387 4.22 3.39 18.33
CA ALA A 387 3.96 4.81 18.54
C ALA A 387 2.51 5.08 19.01
N LEU A 388 1.52 4.37 18.43
CA LEU A 388 0.11 4.44 18.85
C LEU A 388 -0.08 3.96 20.29
N ARG A 389 0.55 2.85 20.68
CA ARG A 389 0.51 2.34 22.05
C ARG A 389 1.19 3.32 23.04
N TYR A 390 2.31 3.93 22.63
CA TYR A 390 2.99 4.94 23.47
C TYR A 390 2.10 6.17 23.65
N ALA A 391 1.52 6.71 22.57
CA ALA A 391 0.62 7.86 22.63
C ALA A 391 -0.50 7.70 23.66
N LEU A 392 -1.00 6.47 23.81
CA LEU A 392 -2.15 6.13 24.65
C LEU A 392 -1.76 5.48 25.97
N SER A 393 -0.46 5.35 26.28
CA SER A 393 0.01 4.64 27.50
C SER A 393 -0.54 5.23 28.81
N LEU A 394 -0.72 6.54 28.89
CA LEU A 394 -1.34 7.21 30.05
C LEU A 394 -2.85 6.96 30.12
N ASP A 395 -3.54 6.85 29.00
CA ASP A 395 -4.98 6.56 28.94
C ASP A 395 -5.28 5.12 29.33
N MET A 396 -4.34 4.19 29.14
CA MET A 396 -4.46 2.78 29.52
C MET A 396 -4.36 2.57 31.03
N GLU A 397 -3.69 3.45 31.77
CA GLU A 397 -3.55 3.34 33.24
C GLU A 397 -4.79 3.73 34.02
N ASP A 398 -5.62 4.63 33.48
CA ASP A 398 -6.87 5.06 34.13
C ASP A 398 -7.86 3.91 34.38
N ILE A 399 -7.60 2.71 33.82
CA ILE A 399 -8.49 1.53 33.86
C ILE A 399 -8.00 0.44 34.83
N LYS A 400 -6.85 0.60 35.48
CA LYS A 400 -6.49 -0.36 36.55
C LYS A 400 -7.55 -0.32 37.66
N PRO A 401 -8.24 -1.42 37.95
CA PRO A 401 -9.29 -1.40 38.97
C PRO A 401 -8.72 -0.97 40.31
N ALA A 402 -9.50 -0.17 41.05
CA ALA A 402 -9.18 0.40 42.34
C ALA A 402 -8.76 -0.61 43.46
N MET A 403 -8.70 -1.90 43.13
CA MET A 403 -8.33 -2.98 44.07
C MET A 403 -6.86 -3.02 44.46
N ALA A 404 -5.96 -2.32 43.75
CA ALA A 404 -4.53 -2.32 44.10
C ALA A 404 -4.12 -1.22 45.13
N ARG A 405 -5.05 -0.33 45.53
CA ARG A 405 -4.77 0.76 46.49
C ARG A 405 -4.97 0.39 47.97
N PHE A 406 -5.48 -0.79 48.29
CA PHE A 406 -5.80 -1.17 49.66
C PHE A 406 -4.78 -2.08 50.34
N SER A 407 -3.63 -2.40 49.73
CA SER A 407 -2.66 -3.32 50.38
C SER A 407 -1.49 -2.60 51.11
N SER A 408 -1.56 -1.29 51.32
CA SER A 408 -0.49 -0.54 52.02
C SER A 408 -0.93 0.18 53.32
N ILE A 409 -2.05 -0.19 53.90
CA ILE A 409 -2.35 0.19 55.31
C ILE A 409 -2.10 -1.05 56.18
N ARG A 410 -0.86 -1.17 56.68
CA ARG A 410 -0.53 -2.01 57.84
C ARG A 410 -0.74 -1.16 59.10
N LEU A 411 -1.58 -1.65 59.98
CA LEU A 411 -1.68 -1.26 61.38
C LEU A 411 -0.37 -1.47 62.11
#